data_f5339a3831cf6f23dda57fa8a7296030
#
_entry.id   f5339a3831cf6f23dda57fa8a7296030
#
_cell.length_a   1.000
_cell.length_b   1.000
_cell.length_c   1.000
_cell.angle_alpha   90.00
_cell.angle_beta   90.00
_cell.angle_gamma   90.00
#
_symmetry.space_group_name_H-M   'P 1'
#
loop_
_entity.id
_entity.type
_entity.pdbx_description
1 polymer ?
#
loop_
_entity_poly.entity_id
_entity_poly.type
_entity_poly.pdbx_seq_one_letter_code
_entity_poly.pdbx_strand_id
1 'polypeptide(L)'
;RLIRLDLSEHTSKQEVLLAVKQYSETIEEGEWVIGEGWNENLWDQAEPIFASELDQYVPNHPVMLKRVCRHALAVNSLGLSKANITEDTECPPGGVIEKDEFGRLNGLLKDQAQDLLFNVLPDVSEGYLRKALHAAIKDAYKLGLTGGHTEDLNYYGGFRQTYEAFKQVI
;
A
#
# COMPACT_ATOMS: atom_id res chain seq x y z
N ARG A 1 -2.71 -7.90 2.74
CA ARG A 1 -2.27 -9.02 1.91
C ARG A 1 -3.44 -9.89 1.45
N LEU A 2 -4.27 -10.45 2.31
CA LEU A 2 -5.31 -11.44 1.94
C LEU A 2 -6.39 -10.93 0.97
N ILE A 3 -6.55 -9.62 0.81
CA ILE A 3 -7.55 -8.99 -0.06
C ILE A 3 -7.00 -7.80 -0.88
N ARG A 4 -5.69 -7.56 -0.82
CA ARG A 4 -4.94 -6.60 -1.63
C ARG A 4 -3.88 -7.35 -2.42
N LEU A 5 -3.24 -6.68 -3.38
CA LEU A 5 -2.13 -7.27 -4.12
C LEU A 5 -0.99 -7.62 -3.16
N ASP A 6 -0.77 -8.94 -2.96
CA ASP A 6 0.35 -9.43 -2.13
C ASP A 6 1.62 -9.53 -2.98
N LEU A 7 2.65 -8.80 -2.56
CA LEU A 7 3.94 -8.73 -3.25
C LEU A 7 5.05 -9.44 -2.47
N SER A 8 4.73 -10.19 -1.41
CA SER A 8 5.72 -10.76 -0.48
C SER A 8 6.50 -11.93 -1.04
N GLU A 9 5.95 -12.64 -2.03
CA GLU A 9 6.56 -13.83 -2.61
C GLU A 9 7.39 -13.54 -3.88
N HIS A 10 7.42 -12.27 -4.33
CA HIS A 10 8.13 -11.88 -5.54
C HIS A 10 9.63 -11.72 -5.26
N THR A 11 10.45 -12.34 -6.09
CA THR A 11 11.91 -12.43 -5.92
C THR A 11 12.70 -11.45 -6.77
N SER A 12 12.01 -10.64 -7.57
CA SER A 12 12.63 -9.59 -8.38
C SER A 12 11.74 -8.37 -8.53
N LYS A 13 12.34 -7.21 -8.79
CA LYS A 13 11.63 -5.96 -9.12
C LYS A 13 10.72 -6.18 -10.33
N GLN A 14 11.20 -6.88 -11.35
CA GLN A 14 10.46 -7.16 -12.58
C GLN A 14 9.17 -7.95 -12.32
N GLU A 15 9.22 -8.97 -11.46
CA GLU A 15 8.03 -9.74 -11.06
C GLU A 15 7.01 -8.84 -10.36
N VAL A 16 7.44 -7.96 -9.46
CA VAL A 16 6.56 -7.01 -8.78
C VAL A 16 5.88 -6.07 -9.79
N LEU A 17 6.65 -5.47 -10.70
CA LEU A 17 6.11 -4.55 -11.71
C LEU A 17 5.09 -5.24 -12.64
N LEU A 18 5.36 -6.48 -13.03
CA LEU A 18 4.41 -7.28 -13.81
C LEU A 18 3.15 -7.64 -13.03
N ALA A 19 3.27 -8.01 -11.74
CA ALA A 19 2.12 -8.29 -10.89
C ALA A 19 1.24 -7.06 -10.67
N VAL A 20 1.85 -5.88 -10.48
CA VAL A 20 1.14 -4.59 -10.38
C VAL A 20 0.39 -4.28 -11.67
N LYS A 21 1.02 -4.49 -12.83
CA LYS A 21 0.38 -4.33 -14.13
C LYS A 21 -0.80 -5.28 -14.30
N GLN A 22 -0.61 -6.58 -14.08
CA GLN A 22 -1.67 -7.57 -14.20
C GLN A 22 -2.86 -7.25 -13.29
N TYR A 23 -2.59 -6.81 -12.06
CA TYR A 23 -3.65 -6.40 -11.14
C TYR A 23 -4.40 -5.16 -11.65
N SER A 24 -3.70 -4.17 -12.21
CA SER A 24 -4.34 -2.97 -12.77
C SER A 24 -5.32 -3.28 -13.91
N GLU A 25 -5.09 -4.34 -14.66
CA GLU A 25 -5.98 -4.80 -15.74
C GLU A 25 -7.30 -5.43 -15.22
N THR A 26 -7.41 -5.68 -13.90
CA THR A 26 -8.59 -6.29 -13.25
C THR A 26 -9.50 -5.29 -12.57
N ILE A 27 -9.15 -4.02 -12.53
CA ILE A 27 -9.88 -2.94 -11.87
C ILE A 27 -10.26 -1.85 -12.87
N GLU A 28 -11.21 -0.96 -12.50
CA GLU A 28 -11.64 0.13 -13.37
C GLU A 28 -10.54 1.20 -13.50
N GLU A 29 -10.42 1.79 -14.69
CA GLU A 29 -9.42 2.82 -14.97
C GLU A 29 -9.53 3.98 -13.97
N GLY A 30 -8.40 4.40 -13.43
CA GLY A 30 -8.33 5.45 -12.41
C GLY A 30 -8.52 4.98 -10.96
N GLU A 31 -8.90 3.73 -10.73
CA GLU A 31 -8.88 3.15 -9.38
C GLU A 31 -7.46 2.95 -8.86
N TRP A 32 -7.31 2.97 -7.53
CA TRP A 32 -6.02 2.77 -6.88
C TRP A 32 -5.55 1.32 -6.96
N VAL A 33 -4.34 1.12 -7.45
CA VAL A 33 -3.60 -0.13 -7.27
C VAL A 33 -2.87 -0.08 -5.94
N ILE A 34 -3.31 -0.88 -4.98
CA ILE A 34 -2.71 -0.95 -3.64
C ILE A 34 -2.09 -2.34 -3.44
N GLY A 35 -0.75 -2.37 -3.36
CA GLY A 35 0.03 -3.57 -3.09
C GLY A 35 0.80 -3.50 -1.78
N GLU A 36 1.11 -4.64 -1.17
CA GLU A 36 1.82 -4.71 0.10
C GLU A 36 2.85 -5.86 0.11
N GLY A 37 3.95 -5.63 0.79
CA GLY A 37 4.86 -6.72 1.17
C GLY A 37 6.12 -6.85 0.32
N TRP A 38 6.36 -5.98 -0.67
CA TRP A 38 7.59 -6.03 -1.45
C TRP A 38 8.82 -5.84 -0.55
N ASN A 39 9.92 -6.56 -0.91
CA ASN A 39 11.15 -6.57 -0.14
C ASN A 39 12.35 -6.72 -1.09
N GLU A 40 12.94 -5.60 -1.47
CA GLU A 40 14.09 -5.55 -2.37
C GLU A 40 15.33 -6.28 -1.84
N ASN A 41 15.42 -6.50 -0.51
CA ASN A 41 16.54 -7.24 0.07
C ASN A 41 16.56 -8.73 -0.32
N LEU A 42 15.46 -9.23 -0.89
CA LEU A 42 15.35 -10.60 -1.40
C LEU A 42 15.66 -10.68 -2.91
N TRP A 43 15.94 -9.56 -3.57
CA TRP A 43 16.18 -9.48 -5.00
C TRP A 43 17.67 -9.48 -5.31
N ASP A 44 18.03 -9.93 -6.50
CA ASP A 44 19.44 -9.95 -6.98
C ASP A 44 20.04 -8.54 -6.99
N GLN A 45 19.21 -7.53 -7.29
CA GLN A 45 19.56 -6.10 -7.18
C GLN A 45 18.66 -5.48 -6.15
N ALA A 46 19.23 -5.13 -4.99
CA ALA A 46 18.51 -4.56 -3.86
C ALA A 46 18.17 -3.07 -4.07
N GLU A 47 17.46 -2.76 -5.15
CA GLU A 47 17.03 -1.41 -5.48
C GLU A 47 15.54 -1.22 -5.21
N PRO A 48 15.11 -0.08 -4.63
CA PRO A 48 13.70 0.22 -4.46
C PRO A 48 12.98 0.39 -5.80
N ILE A 49 11.66 0.35 -5.78
CA ILE A 49 10.81 0.62 -6.93
C ILE A 49 10.57 2.12 -7.00
N PHE A 50 10.83 2.72 -8.16
CA PHE A 50 10.67 4.16 -8.39
C PHE A 50 9.41 4.50 -9.16
N ALA A 51 8.94 5.76 -9.03
CA ALA A 51 7.77 6.28 -9.74
C ALA A 51 7.86 6.08 -11.25
N SER A 52 9.02 6.37 -11.85
CA SER A 52 9.24 6.24 -13.29
C SER A 52 9.07 4.80 -13.82
N GLU A 53 9.40 3.81 -13.01
CA GLU A 53 9.20 2.41 -13.36
C GLU A 53 7.71 2.05 -13.29
N LEU A 54 7.03 2.47 -12.23
CA LEU A 54 5.58 2.26 -12.09
C LEU A 54 4.79 2.96 -13.19
N ASP A 55 5.18 4.18 -13.59
CA ASP A 55 4.54 4.92 -14.67
C ASP A 55 4.63 4.21 -16.02
N GLN A 56 5.74 3.49 -16.29
CA GLN A 56 5.90 2.71 -17.51
C GLN A 56 4.96 1.50 -17.57
N TYR A 57 4.70 0.86 -16.43
CA TYR A 57 3.87 -0.35 -16.36
C TYR A 57 2.40 -0.04 -16.14
N VAL A 58 2.08 1.01 -15.38
CA VAL A 58 0.71 1.34 -14.94
C VAL A 58 0.47 2.85 -15.01
N PRO A 59 0.39 3.43 -16.24
CA PRO A 59 0.24 4.86 -16.42
C PRO A 59 -1.15 5.39 -16.07
N ASN A 60 -2.20 4.56 -16.14
CA ASN A 60 -3.60 4.99 -16.03
C ASN A 60 -4.21 4.80 -14.64
N HIS A 61 -3.46 4.28 -13.70
CA HIS A 61 -3.91 4.04 -12.33
C HIS A 61 -2.97 4.70 -11.33
N PRO A 62 -3.47 5.33 -10.27
CA PRO A 62 -2.63 5.71 -9.14
C PRO A 62 -2.16 4.43 -8.43
N VAL A 63 -0.86 4.34 -8.16
CA VAL A 63 -0.22 3.16 -7.56
C VAL A 63 0.37 3.52 -6.22
N MET A 64 0.11 2.70 -5.21
CA MET A 64 0.75 2.73 -3.90
C MET A 64 1.20 1.32 -3.52
N LEU A 65 2.49 1.10 -3.39
CA LEU A 65 3.07 -0.16 -2.93
C LEU A 65 3.72 0.03 -1.56
N LYS A 66 3.26 -0.73 -0.57
CA LYS A 66 3.79 -0.67 0.79
C LYS A 66 4.89 -1.71 0.99
N ARG A 67 6.08 -1.25 1.40
CA ARG A 67 7.21 -2.11 1.71
C ARG A 67 6.91 -3.04 2.90
N VAL A 68 7.54 -4.19 2.95
CA VAL A 68 7.37 -5.20 4.02
C VAL A 68 7.58 -4.64 5.43
N CYS A 69 8.53 -3.71 5.62
CA CYS A 69 8.78 -3.05 6.91
C CYS A 69 7.71 -2.02 7.32
N ARG A 70 6.82 -1.64 6.40
CA ARG A 70 5.76 -0.61 6.56
C ARG A 70 6.27 0.84 6.76
N HIS A 71 7.58 1.08 6.69
CA HIS A 71 8.20 2.40 6.82
C HIS A 71 8.43 3.11 5.49
N ALA A 72 8.07 2.50 4.35
CA ALA A 72 8.22 3.10 3.04
C ALA A 72 7.08 2.72 2.10
N LEU A 73 6.70 3.68 1.25
CA LEU A 73 5.81 3.50 0.11
C LEU A 73 6.57 3.80 -1.18
N ALA A 74 6.29 3.03 -2.24
CA ALA A 74 6.58 3.39 -3.61
C ALA A 74 5.28 3.83 -4.29
N VAL A 75 5.28 5.02 -4.88
CA VAL A 75 4.10 5.70 -5.44
C VAL A 75 4.45 6.18 -6.84
N ASN A 76 3.55 5.98 -7.80
CA ASN A 76 3.74 6.49 -9.16
C ASN A 76 3.37 7.98 -9.27
N SER A 77 3.70 8.60 -10.40
CA SER A 77 3.44 10.03 -10.63
C SER A 77 1.96 10.40 -10.51
N LEU A 78 1.06 9.53 -10.97
CA LEU A 78 -0.38 9.75 -10.84
C LEU A 78 -0.85 9.71 -9.37
N GLY A 79 -0.30 8.80 -8.56
CA GLY A 79 -0.56 8.72 -7.13
C GLY A 79 -0.06 9.96 -6.37
N LEU A 80 1.16 10.42 -6.66
CA LEU A 80 1.71 11.66 -6.11
C LEU A 80 0.85 12.87 -6.48
N SER A 81 0.43 12.96 -7.75
CA SER A 81 -0.45 14.04 -8.24
C SER A 81 -1.80 14.06 -7.52
N LYS A 82 -2.43 12.89 -7.31
CA LYS A 82 -3.70 12.80 -6.56
C LYS A 82 -3.55 13.24 -5.10
N ALA A 83 -2.38 13.08 -4.52
CA ALA A 83 -2.06 13.55 -3.17
C ALA A 83 -1.59 15.01 -3.13
N ASN A 84 -1.52 15.70 -4.27
CA ASN A 84 -0.94 17.04 -4.41
C ASN A 84 0.50 17.12 -3.87
N ILE A 85 1.27 16.03 -3.99
CA ILE A 85 2.67 15.99 -3.61
C ILE A 85 3.51 16.45 -4.80
N THR A 86 4.27 17.53 -4.59
CA THR A 86 5.16 18.14 -5.58
C THR A 86 6.57 18.29 -4.99
N GLU A 87 7.51 18.75 -5.80
CA GLU A 87 8.88 19.06 -5.36
C GLU A 87 8.92 20.10 -4.24
N ASP A 88 7.91 20.99 -4.18
CA ASP A 88 7.81 22.06 -3.18
C ASP A 88 7.01 21.63 -1.94
N THR A 89 6.49 20.40 -1.89
CA THR A 89 5.72 19.92 -0.74
C THR A 89 6.59 19.87 0.50
N GLU A 90 6.16 20.55 1.56
CA GLU A 90 6.82 20.50 2.85
C GLU A 90 6.70 19.10 3.47
N CYS A 91 7.84 18.54 3.83
CA CYS A 91 7.88 17.21 4.43
C CYS A 91 7.41 17.25 5.88
N PRO A 92 6.46 16.40 6.30
CA PRO A 92 6.07 16.31 7.70
C PRO A 92 7.25 15.98 8.62
N PRO A 93 7.28 16.50 9.86
CA PRO A 93 8.34 16.18 10.83
C PRO A 93 8.47 14.65 11.01
N GLY A 94 9.69 14.14 10.88
CA GLY A 94 9.98 12.72 10.98
C GLY A 94 9.66 11.90 9.71
N GLY A 95 9.19 12.53 8.63
CA GLY A 95 9.00 11.90 7.34
C GLY A 95 10.14 12.19 6.37
N VAL A 96 10.15 11.50 5.22
CA VAL A 96 11.03 11.79 4.08
C VAL A 96 10.23 11.67 2.78
N ILE A 97 10.22 12.75 2.00
CA ILE A 97 9.82 12.74 0.58
C ILE A 97 11.12 12.67 -0.22
N GLU A 98 11.39 11.49 -0.81
CA GLU A 98 12.67 11.26 -1.48
C GLU A 98 12.71 11.87 -2.87
N LYS A 99 13.86 12.44 -3.23
CA LYS A 99 14.10 13.07 -4.53
C LYS A 99 15.36 12.49 -5.17
N ASP A 100 15.42 12.54 -6.48
CA ASP A 100 16.62 12.20 -7.25
C ASP A 100 17.70 13.29 -7.14
N GLU A 101 18.85 13.07 -7.80
CA GLU A 101 19.98 14.00 -7.84
C GLU A 101 19.65 15.37 -8.48
N PHE A 102 18.54 15.44 -9.24
CA PHE A 102 18.04 16.66 -9.87
C PHE A 102 16.95 17.37 -9.06
N GLY A 103 16.62 16.85 -7.87
CA GLY A 103 15.58 17.41 -7.01
C GLY A 103 14.15 17.00 -7.40
N ARG A 104 13.96 16.05 -8.33
CA ARG A 104 12.66 15.57 -8.75
C ARG A 104 12.20 14.42 -7.85
N LEU A 105 10.89 14.31 -7.64
CA LEU A 105 10.31 13.22 -6.86
C LEU A 105 10.61 11.86 -7.52
N ASN A 106 11.18 10.93 -6.75
CA ASN A 106 11.42 9.57 -7.22
C ASN A 106 10.30 8.58 -6.84
N GLY A 107 9.29 9.03 -6.08
CA GLY A 107 8.13 8.23 -5.69
C GLY A 107 8.24 7.54 -4.34
N LEU A 108 9.37 7.66 -3.62
CA LEU A 108 9.52 7.07 -2.29
C LEU A 108 9.09 8.04 -1.19
N LEU A 109 8.11 7.60 -0.38
CA LEU A 109 7.64 8.29 0.81
C LEU A 109 7.97 7.43 2.04
N LYS A 110 8.69 8.00 3.02
CA LYS A 110 9.12 7.26 4.20
C LYS A 110 8.54 7.84 5.49
N ASP A 111 8.29 6.98 6.45
CA ASP A 111 7.79 7.29 7.78
C ASP A 111 6.56 8.22 7.74
N GLN A 112 6.54 9.37 8.42
CA GLN A 112 5.39 10.28 8.47
C GLN A 112 5.02 10.91 7.12
N ALA A 113 5.91 10.90 6.11
CA ALA A 113 5.56 11.36 4.77
C ALA A 113 4.48 10.47 4.11
N GLN A 114 4.29 9.23 4.56
CA GLN A 114 3.23 8.33 4.10
C GLN A 114 1.82 8.89 4.39
N ASP A 115 1.66 9.67 5.45
CA ASP A 115 0.37 10.24 5.85
C ASP A 115 -0.19 11.20 4.79
N LEU A 116 0.68 11.86 4.02
CA LEU A 116 0.27 12.70 2.89
C LEU A 116 -0.53 11.90 1.85
N LEU A 117 -0.14 10.64 1.63
CA LEU A 117 -0.82 9.76 0.70
C LEU A 117 -2.07 9.10 1.33
N PHE A 118 -1.99 8.66 2.59
CA PHE A 118 -3.11 7.99 3.26
C PHE A 118 -4.36 8.87 3.34
N ASN A 119 -4.19 10.20 3.43
CA ASN A 119 -5.29 11.16 3.50
C ASN A 119 -6.12 11.26 2.19
N VAL A 120 -5.60 10.76 1.06
CA VAL A 120 -6.28 10.81 -0.24
C VAL A 120 -6.71 9.44 -0.76
N LEU A 121 -6.36 8.38 -0.05
CA LEU A 121 -6.86 7.05 -0.39
C LEU A 121 -8.37 6.97 -0.15
N PRO A 122 -9.08 6.17 -0.94
CA PRO A 122 -10.49 5.91 -0.71
C PRO A 122 -10.75 5.41 0.71
N ASP A 123 -11.80 5.91 1.33
CA ASP A 123 -12.24 5.43 2.64
C ASP A 123 -12.51 3.92 2.61
N VAL A 124 -12.08 3.25 3.66
CA VAL A 124 -12.32 1.81 3.81
C VAL A 124 -13.78 1.60 4.18
N SER A 125 -14.55 1.02 3.25
CA SER A 125 -15.96 0.72 3.51
C SER A 125 -16.13 -0.36 4.60
N GLU A 126 -17.27 -0.33 5.30
CA GLU A 126 -17.63 -1.37 6.27
C GLU A 126 -17.65 -2.77 5.64
N GLY A 127 -18.15 -2.88 4.39
CA GLY A 127 -18.14 -4.13 3.63
C GLY A 127 -16.73 -4.65 3.36
N TYR A 128 -15.80 -3.76 3.06
CA TYR A 128 -14.38 -4.11 2.89
C TYR A 128 -13.77 -4.61 4.20
N LEU A 129 -14.03 -3.93 5.33
CA LEU A 129 -13.55 -4.35 6.65
C LEU A 129 -14.06 -5.75 7.01
N ARG A 130 -15.34 -6.03 6.83
CA ARG A 130 -15.93 -7.35 7.07
C ARG A 130 -15.28 -8.43 6.21
N LYS A 131 -15.09 -8.15 4.91
CA LYS A 131 -14.40 -9.08 3.98
C LYS A 131 -12.97 -9.37 4.44
N ALA A 132 -12.24 -8.33 4.88
CA ALA A 132 -10.87 -8.47 5.38
C ALA A 132 -10.80 -9.31 6.65
N LEU A 133 -11.71 -9.06 7.61
CA LEU A 133 -11.81 -9.82 8.86
C LEU A 133 -12.16 -11.28 8.59
N HIS A 134 -13.15 -11.57 7.76
CA HIS A 134 -13.48 -12.95 7.37
C HIS A 134 -12.28 -13.68 6.75
N ALA A 135 -11.54 -13.02 5.85
CA ALA A 135 -10.35 -13.61 5.25
C ALA A 135 -9.27 -13.91 6.30
N ALA A 136 -9.01 -12.96 7.21
CA ALA A 136 -8.02 -13.11 8.28
C ALA A 136 -8.40 -14.23 9.26
N ILE A 137 -9.65 -14.29 9.70
CA ILE A 137 -10.16 -15.33 10.61
C ILE A 137 -10.06 -16.70 9.95
N LYS A 138 -10.48 -16.82 8.68
CA LYS A 138 -10.39 -18.08 7.93
C LYS A 138 -8.95 -18.56 7.80
N ASP A 139 -8.01 -17.67 7.61
CA ASP A 139 -6.60 -18.00 7.53
C ASP A 139 -6.03 -18.40 8.90
N ALA A 140 -6.39 -17.68 9.97
CA ALA A 140 -6.05 -18.04 11.35
C ALA A 140 -6.52 -19.45 11.71
N TYR A 141 -7.75 -19.81 11.34
CA TYR A 141 -8.28 -21.16 11.59
C TYR A 141 -7.51 -22.27 10.87
N LYS A 142 -7.00 -22.02 9.65
CA LYS A 142 -6.13 -22.98 8.96
C LYS A 142 -4.83 -23.27 9.73
N LEU A 143 -4.37 -22.28 10.49
CA LEU A 143 -3.17 -22.38 11.34
C LEU A 143 -3.47 -22.91 12.75
N GLY A 144 -4.72 -23.30 13.03
CA GLY A 144 -5.14 -23.79 14.33
C GLY A 144 -5.34 -22.72 15.41
N LEU A 145 -5.37 -21.44 15.03
CA LEU A 145 -5.59 -20.33 15.95
C LEU A 145 -7.10 -20.19 16.24
N THR A 146 -7.47 -20.21 17.52
CA THR A 146 -8.87 -20.07 17.97
C THR A 146 -9.18 -18.74 18.62
N GLY A 147 -8.19 -17.86 18.77
CA GLY A 147 -8.35 -16.53 19.32
C GLY A 147 -7.07 -15.72 19.16
N GLY A 148 -7.18 -14.41 19.38
CA GLY A 148 -6.05 -13.49 19.26
C GLY A 148 -6.39 -12.14 19.86
N HIS A 149 -5.38 -11.30 19.99
CA HIS A 149 -5.52 -9.89 20.34
C HIS A 149 -5.25 -9.03 19.11
N THR A 150 -6.00 -7.93 18.97
CA THR A 150 -5.79 -6.96 17.90
C THR A 150 -5.53 -5.58 18.47
N GLU A 151 -4.64 -4.82 17.83
CA GLU A 151 -4.40 -3.40 18.07
C GLU A 151 -5.01 -2.53 16.96
N ASP A 152 -5.72 -3.14 15.99
CA ASP A 152 -6.15 -2.49 14.75
C ASP A 152 -7.37 -1.57 14.90
N LEU A 153 -7.92 -1.41 16.09
CA LEU A 153 -9.17 -0.68 16.32
C LEU A 153 -9.12 0.81 15.94
N ASN A 154 -7.93 1.37 15.75
CA ASN A 154 -7.76 2.80 15.42
C ASN A 154 -7.36 3.07 13.96
N TYR A 155 -7.15 2.02 13.14
CA TYR A 155 -6.52 2.17 11.82
C TYR A 155 -7.49 2.42 10.65
N TYR A 156 -8.76 2.04 10.78
CA TYR A 156 -9.68 1.99 9.62
C TYR A 156 -10.93 2.83 9.85
N GLY A 157 -10.81 4.15 9.85
CA GLY A 157 -11.93 5.04 10.12
C GLY A 157 -12.27 5.18 11.61
N GLY A 158 -11.35 4.77 12.48
CA GLY A 158 -11.41 4.90 13.93
C GLY A 158 -12.07 3.71 14.64
N PHE A 159 -12.03 3.78 15.97
CA PHE A 159 -12.44 2.70 16.87
C PHE A 159 -13.84 2.15 16.57
N ARG A 160 -14.84 3.04 16.42
CA ARG A 160 -16.24 2.62 16.35
C ARG A 160 -16.52 1.76 15.11
N GLN A 161 -16.07 2.17 13.95
CA GLN A 161 -16.29 1.44 12.69
C GLN A 161 -15.63 0.07 12.72
N THR A 162 -14.38 0.00 13.17
CA THR A 162 -13.63 -1.25 13.28
C THR A 162 -14.26 -2.18 14.30
N TYR A 163 -14.65 -1.68 15.49
CA TYR A 163 -15.30 -2.45 16.55
C TYR A 163 -16.63 -3.07 16.10
N GLU A 164 -17.49 -2.28 15.43
CA GLU A 164 -18.77 -2.81 14.91
C GLU A 164 -18.54 -3.87 13.81
N ALA A 165 -17.52 -3.69 12.96
CA ALA A 165 -17.16 -4.73 11.98
C ALA A 165 -16.73 -6.03 12.67
N PHE A 166 -15.93 -5.97 13.74
CA PHE A 166 -15.58 -7.15 14.54
C PHE A 166 -16.81 -7.83 15.14
N LYS A 167 -17.73 -7.08 15.77
CA LYS A 167 -18.96 -7.62 16.36
C LYS A 167 -19.87 -8.34 15.37
N GLN A 168 -19.82 -7.95 14.10
CA GLN A 168 -20.64 -8.58 13.06
C GLN A 168 -20.00 -9.84 12.45
N VAL A 169 -18.70 -10.01 12.64
CA VAL A 169 -17.94 -11.10 12.03
C VAL A 169 -17.61 -12.19 13.05
N ILE A 170 -17.48 -11.85 14.33
CA ILE A 170 -17.23 -12.76 15.46
C ILE A 170 -18.52 -12.96 16.24
#